data_ed7c29a94a9bf2f5f1e3a05df7616d14
#
_entry.id   ed7c29a94a9bf2f5f1e3a05df7616d14
#
_cell.length_a   1.000
_cell.length_b   1.000
_cell.length_c   1.000
_cell.angle_alpha   90.00
_cell.angle_beta   90.00
_cell.angle_gamma   90.00
#
_symmetry.space_group_name_H-M   'P 1'
#
loop_
_entity.id
_entity.type
_entity.pdbx_description
1 polymer ?
#
loop_
_entity_poly.entity_id
_entity_poly.type
_entity_poly.pdbx_seq_one_letter_code
_entity_poly.pdbx_strand_id
1 'polypeptide(L)'
;TMIYVERTLHNGKLRRGLVGMVDLEQYDYEPGSPAQVRATEGTVLSRIPPRVAVRKNAPIELPHVMLLTDDPERTVIEPLAREKAGMEQVYDFDLMERGGHLAGWKLGREQLSAVAGALQALADPAAFNARYGTQDQPVLLFAVGDGNHSLATAKECYERQKRITPQDQWETLPSRYALAELVNLHDESLEFEPIHRVVFGAEPAQVLSALRMAYPDAREGEGDGHVIRYLYGNARGALTVPDPAAQLAVGTRQSFLDRWMEGRSGVSLDYIHGAE
;
A
#
# COMPACT_ATOMS: atom_id res chain seq x y z
N THR A 1 -18.13 -14.19 -1.24
CA THR A 1 -17.67 -14.84 0.00
C THR A 1 -16.39 -14.15 0.45
N MET A 2 -16.30 -13.83 1.75
CA MET A 2 -15.11 -13.30 2.38
C MET A 2 -14.69 -14.20 3.54
N ILE A 3 -13.39 -14.24 3.83
CA ILE A 3 -12.81 -15.02 4.91
C ILE A 3 -12.10 -14.06 5.87
N TYR A 4 -12.54 -14.03 7.12
CA TYR A 4 -11.76 -13.40 8.19
C TYR A 4 -10.57 -14.29 8.50
N VAL A 5 -9.37 -13.70 8.55
CA VAL A 5 -8.13 -14.44 8.81
C VAL A 5 -7.39 -13.88 10.02
N GLU A 6 -6.80 -14.79 10.77
CA GLU A 6 -5.83 -14.50 11.81
C GLU A 6 -4.51 -15.17 11.46
N ARG A 7 -3.45 -14.40 11.31
CA ARG A 7 -2.09 -14.89 11.08
C ARG A 7 -1.20 -14.54 12.26
N THR A 8 -0.76 -15.55 13.00
CA THR A 8 0.32 -15.38 13.98
C THR A 8 1.64 -15.36 13.23
N LEU A 9 2.36 -14.24 13.30
CA LEU A 9 3.64 -14.04 12.65
C LEU A 9 4.76 -14.74 13.45
N HIS A 10 5.95 -14.89 12.84
CA HIS A 10 7.13 -15.49 13.49
C HIS A 10 7.58 -14.75 14.77
N ASN A 11 7.28 -13.43 14.87
CA ASN A 11 7.55 -12.61 16.06
C ASN A 11 6.46 -12.70 17.14
N GLY A 12 5.45 -13.56 16.95
CA GLY A 12 4.33 -13.77 17.86
C GLY A 12 3.20 -12.74 17.75
N LYS A 13 3.32 -11.72 16.91
CA LYS A 13 2.24 -10.77 16.66
C LYS A 13 1.12 -11.41 15.86
N LEU A 14 -0.11 -11.00 16.14
CA LEU A 14 -1.30 -11.47 15.45
C LEU A 14 -1.78 -10.41 14.46
N ARG A 15 -1.69 -10.72 13.16
CA ARG A 15 -2.29 -9.92 12.09
C ARG A 15 -3.70 -10.40 11.82
N ARG A 16 -4.62 -9.45 11.74
CA ARG A 16 -6.01 -9.67 11.36
C ARG A 16 -6.26 -9.14 9.96
N GLY A 17 -6.94 -9.93 9.14
CA GLY A 17 -7.23 -9.56 7.77
C GLY A 17 -8.59 -10.06 7.29
N LEU A 18 -9.00 -9.54 6.17
CA LEU A 18 -10.21 -9.95 5.47
C LEU A 18 -9.86 -10.33 4.04
N VAL A 19 -9.86 -11.61 3.73
CA VAL A 19 -9.55 -12.12 2.38
C VAL A 19 -10.81 -12.12 1.54
N GLY A 20 -10.69 -11.50 0.37
CA GLY A 20 -11.77 -11.37 -0.59
C GLY A 20 -11.24 -11.07 -1.99
N MET A 21 -12.12 -10.56 -2.83
CA MET A 21 -11.79 -10.16 -4.19
C MET A 21 -11.96 -8.65 -4.32
N VAL A 22 -10.94 -7.99 -4.89
CA VAL A 22 -11.03 -6.60 -5.30
C VAL A 22 -11.51 -6.53 -6.76
N ASP A 23 -12.46 -5.65 -7.05
CA ASP A 23 -12.91 -5.35 -8.41
C ASP A 23 -11.91 -4.42 -9.07
N LEU A 24 -11.27 -4.88 -10.14
CA LEU A 24 -10.26 -4.13 -10.86
C LEU A 24 -10.81 -2.90 -11.61
N GLU A 25 -12.13 -2.76 -11.75
CA GLU A 25 -12.74 -1.50 -12.23
C GLU A 25 -12.59 -0.37 -11.20
N GLN A 26 -12.44 -0.70 -9.92
CA GLN A 26 -12.25 0.27 -8.84
C GLN A 26 -10.76 0.54 -8.54
N TYR A 27 -9.85 -0.16 -9.23
CA TYR A 27 -8.40 -0.04 -9.04
C TYR A 27 -7.75 0.71 -10.19
N ASP A 28 -6.82 1.60 -9.81
CA ASP A 28 -5.92 2.25 -10.75
C ASP A 28 -4.53 2.45 -10.12
N TYR A 29 -3.51 2.37 -10.96
CA TYR A 29 -2.11 2.57 -10.56
C TYR A 29 -1.50 3.85 -11.14
N GLU A 30 -2.26 4.62 -11.91
CA GLU A 30 -1.78 5.88 -12.46
C GLU A 30 -1.73 6.96 -11.36
N PRO A 31 -0.65 7.78 -11.31
CA PRO A 31 -0.56 8.87 -10.37
C PRO A 31 -1.73 9.87 -10.51
N GLY A 32 -2.33 10.24 -9.38
CA GLY A 32 -3.44 11.20 -9.36
C GLY A 32 -4.81 10.62 -9.74
N SER A 33 -4.92 9.31 -9.91
CA SER A 33 -6.20 8.66 -10.18
C SER A 33 -7.24 8.91 -9.08
N PRO A 34 -8.54 9.08 -9.44
CA PRO A 34 -9.64 9.20 -8.49
C PRO A 34 -10.18 7.84 -8.00
N ALA A 35 -9.61 6.71 -8.43
CA ALA A 35 -10.06 5.38 -8.05
C ALA A 35 -10.03 5.18 -6.53
N GLN A 36 -10.96 4.39 -6.00
CA GLN A 36 -11.02 4.08 -4.56
C GLN A 36 -9.91 3.15 -4.08
N VAL A 37 -9.36 2.35 -5.00
CA VAL A 37 -8.21 1.47 -4.76
C VAL A 37 -7.03 1.98 -5.58
N ARG A 38 -5.95 2.38 -4.92
CA ARG A 38 -4.79 3.00 -5.59
C ARG A 38 -3.48 2.36 -5.20
N ALA A 39 -2.54 2.33 -6.16
CA ALA A 39 -1.16 1.97 -5.91
C ALA A 39 -0.48 2.98 -4.98
N THR A 40 0.45 2.51 -4.14
CA THR A 40 1.24 3.34 -3.22
C THR A 40 2.62 3.67 -3.76
N GLU A 41 3.05 3.00 -4.82
CA GLU A 41 4.33 3.23 -5.50
C GLU A 41 4.14 3.33 -7.01
N GLY A 42 5.06 4.01 -7.66
CA GLY A 42 5.09 4.12 -9.12
C GLY A 42 5.22 2.74 -9.78
N THR A 43 4.27 2.41 -10.64
CA THR A 43 4.32 1.14 -11.38
C THR A 43 5.39 1.20 -12.47
N VAL A 44 6.39 0.32 -12.37
CA VAL A 44 7.41 0.17 -13.41
C VAL A 44 6.81 -0.57 -14.60
N LEU A 45 6.37 0.17 -15.61
CA LEU A 45 5.63 -0.35 -16.77
C LEU A 45 6.38 -1.47 -17.51
N SER A 46 7.71 -1.42 -17.58
CA SER A 46 8.54 -2.46 -18.21
C SER A 46 8.47 -3.82 -17.48
N ARG A 47 8.04 -3.85 -16.22
CA ARG A 47 7.88 -5.08 -15.43
C ARG A 47 6.55 -5.77 -15.68
N ILE A 48 5.56 -5.12 -16.31
CA ILE A 48 4.22 -5.68 -16.54
C ILE A 48 4.23 -6.74 -17.65
N PRO A 49 4.78 -6.51 -18.88
CA PRO A 49 4.67 -7.47 -19.99
C PRO A 49 5.20 -8.88 -19.68
N PRO A 50 6.35 -9.08 -19.02
CA PRO A 50 6.82 -10.41 -18.66
C PRO A 50 5.87 -11.13 -17.69
N ARG A 51 5.30 -10.39 -16.72
CA ARG A 51 4.34 -10.94 -15.77
C ARG A 51 3.02 -11.33 -16.43
N VAL A 52 2.53 -10.50 -17.36
CA VAL A 52 1.35 -10.81 -18.17
C VAL A 52 1.59 -12.07 -18.99
N ALA A 53 2.77 -12.27 -19.57
CA ALA A 53 3.09 -13.45 -20.37
C ALA A 53 2.94 -14.75 -19.57
N VAL A 54 3.34 -14.73 -18.30
CA VAL A 54 3.17 -15.87 -17.38
C VAL A 54 1.71 -16.04 -16.98
N ARG A 55 1.04 -14.95 -16.63
CA ARG A 55 -0.28 -14.92 -15.99
C ARG A 55 -1.43 -15.22 -16.96
N LYS A 56 -1.41 -14.68 -18.18
CA LYS A 56 -2.53 -14.68 -19.13
C LYS A 56 -3.12 -16.06 -19.46
N ASN A 57 -2.35 -17.13 -19.28
CA ASN A 57 -2.74 -18.51 -19.56
C ASN A 57 -2.75 -19.38 -18.28
N ALA A 58 -2.58 -18.80 -17.11
CA ALA A 58 -2.60 -19.54 -15.87
C ALA A 58 -4.03 -20.05 -15.59
N PRO A 59 -4.21 -21.35 -15.33
CA PRO A 59 -5.54 -21.91 -15.03
C PRO A 59 -6.05 -21.51 -13.66
N ILE A 60 -5.16 -21.09 -12.79
CA ILE A 60 -5.46 -20.60 -11.44
C ILE A 60 -4.48 -19.50 -11.06
N GLU A 61 -4.95 -18.51 -10.34
CA GLU A 61 -4.15 -17.44 -9.75
C GLU A 61 -4.46 -17.32 -8.26
N LEU A 62 -3.39 -17.29 -7.47
CA LEU A 62 -3.45 -17.06 -6.02
C LEU A 62 -2.46 -15.95 -5.60
N PRO A 63 -2.38 -14.83 -6.33
CA PRO A 63 -1.54 -13.73 -5.89
C PRO A 63 -2.10 -13.19 -4.59
N HIS A 64 -1.23 -12.96 -3.63
CA HIS A 64 -1.59 -12.34 -2.37
C HIS A 64 -1.28 -10.85 -2.46
N VAL A 65 -2.29 -10.03 -2.63
CA VAL A 65 -2.20 -8.57 -2.61
C VAL A 65 -2.69 -8.08 -1.25
N MET A 66 -1.87 -7.28 -0.57
CA MET A 66 -2.28 -6.63 0.66
C MET A 66 -2.84 -5.25 0.38
N LEU A 67 -4.08 -5.05 0.77
CA LEU A 67 -4.76 -3.75 0.76
C LEU A 67 -4.80 -3.19 2.18
N LEU A 68 -4.50 -1.92 2.33
CA LEU A 68 -4.57 -1.21 3.61
C LEU A 68 -5.77 -0.28 3.61
N THR A 69 -6.54 -0.28 4.69
CA THR A 69 -7.60 0.70 4.95
C THR A 69 -7.27 1.51 6.21
N ASP A 70 -7.52 2.81 6.18
CA ASP A 70 -7.33 3.70 7.32
C ASP A 70 -8.60 3.72 8.17
N ASP A 71 -8.70 2.77 9.11
CA ASP A 71 -9.80 2.60 10.05
C ASP A 71 -9.30 2.72 11.50
N PRO A 72 -9.04 3.94 12.01
CA PRO A 72 -8.56 4.15 13.37
C PRO A 72 -9.55 3.69 14.43
N GLU A 73 -10.85 3.73 14.13
CA GLU A 73 -11.92 3.30 15.04
C GLU A 73 -12.13 1.77 15.04
N ARG A 74 -11.40 1.04 14.19
CA ARG A 74 -11.41 -0.43 14.13
C ARG A 74 -12.82 -1.00 13.93
N THR A 75 -13.53 -0.47 12.95
CA THR A 75 -14.96 -0.78 12.70
C THR A 75 -15.17 -1.88 11.67
N VAL A 76 -14.16 -2.19 10.83
CA VAL A 76 -14.30 -3.13 9.70
C VAL A 76 -13.89 -4.55 10.07
N ILE A 77 -12.65 -4.74 10.52
CA ILE A 77 -12.03 -6.07 10.66
C ILE A 77 -12.11 -6.57 12.11
N GLU A 78 -11.79 -5.71 13.07
CA GLU A 78 -11.63 -6.09 14.48
C GLU A 78 -12.91 -6.61 15.15
N PRO A 79 -14.11 -6.16 14.79
CA PRO A 79 -15.36 -6.75 15.33
C PRO A 79 -15.50 -8.24 15.02
N LEU A 80 -15.01 -8.69 13.85
CA LEU A 80 -15.07 -10.08 13.43
C LEU A 80 -14.33 -11.04 14.38
N ALA A 81 -13.27 -10.55 15.04
CA ALA A 81 -12.54 -11.34 16.03
C ALA A 81 -13.42 -11.79 17.20
N ARG A 82 -14.41 -10.99 17.57
CA ARG A 82 -15.34 -11.31 18.66
C ARG A 82 -16.44 -12.25 18.21
N GLU A 83 -16.75 -12.26 16.93
CA GLU A 83 -17.85 -13.03 16.34
C GLU A 83 -17.39 -14.38 15.79
N LYS A 84 -16.08 -14.62 15.67
CA LYS A 84 -15.52 -15.82 15.01
C LYS A 84 -16.00 -17.14 15.57
N ALA A 85 -16.36 -17.20 16.87
CA ALA A 85 -16.90 -18.43 17.48
C ALA A 85 -18.24 -18.88 16.87
N GLY A 86 -18.99 -17.96 16.25
CA GLY A 86 -20.23 -18.26 15.53
C GLY A 86 -20.07 -18.47 14.04
N MET A 87 -18.86 -18.36 13.50
CA MET A 87 -18.56 -18.52 12.07
C MET A 87 -18.06 -19.94 11.76
N GLU A 88 -18.19 -20.35 10.50
CA GLU A 88 -17.60 -21.59 9.98
C GLU A 88 -16.09 -21.42 9.86
N GLN A 89 -15.31 -22.17 10.66
CA GLN A 89 -13.87 -22.24 10.50
C GLN A 89 -13.53 -23.07 9.26
N VAL A 90 -12.81 -22.49 8.31
CA VAL A 90 -12.51 -23.14 7.03
C VAL A 90 -11.10 -23.69 6.94
N TYR A 91 -10.18 -23.16 7.75
CA TYR A 91 -8.83 -23.70 7.91
C TYR A 91 -8.19 -23.22 9.22
N ASP A 92 -7.20 -24.02 9.67
CA ASP A 92 -6.46 -23.78 10.91
C ASP A 92 -5.19 -24.65 10.85
N PHE A 93 -4.03 -24.06 10.57
CA PHE A 93 -2.78 -24.80 10.36
C PHE A 93 -1.53 -23.94 10.51
N ASP A 94 -0.40 -24.62 10.77
CA ASP A 94 0.92 -23.99 10.79
C ASP A 94 1.47 -23.82 9.37
N LEU A 95 2.05 -22.66 9.12
CA LEU A 95 2.69 -22.35 7.85
C LEU A 95 4.08 -23.01 7.77
N MET A 96 4.48 -23.42 6.56
CA MET A 96 5.80 -23.95 6.28
C MET A 96 6.90 -22.93 6.62
N GLU A 97 8.14 -23.41 6.73
CA GLU A 97 9.34 -22.58 6.97
C GLU A 97 9.23 -21.69 8.23
N ARG A 98 8.52 -22.15 9.24
CA ARG A 98 8.24 -21.38 10.46
C ARG A 98 7.54 -20.05 10.19
N GLY A 99 6.73 -20.00 9.13
CA GLY A 99 5.99 -18.79 8.72
C GLY A 99 4.89 -18.36 9.68
N GLY A 100 4.74 -19.06 10.82
CA GLY A 100 3.72 -18.81 11.83
C GLY A 100 2.49 -19.70 11.64
N HIS A 101 1.35 -19.24 12.13
CA HIS A 101 0.08 -19.97 12.14
C HIS A 101 -0.99 -19.19 11.39
N LEU A 102 -1.87 -19.86 10.67
CA LEU A 102 -2.97 -19.25 9.93
C LEU A 102 -4.29 -19.94 10.23
N ALA A 103 -5.28 -19.17 10.66
CA ALA A 103 -6.64 -19.63 10.84
C ALA A 103 -7.63 -18.72 10.08
N GLY A 104 -8.70 -19.29 9.56
CA GLY A 104 -9.66 -18.55 8.75
C GLY A 104 -11.10 -18.97 9.00
N TRP A 105 -12.00 -18.00 8.98
CA TRP A 105 -13.44 -18.15 9.21
C TRP A 105 -14.24 -17.47 8.09
N LYS A 106 -15.19 -18.20 7.56
CA LYS A 106 -16.08 -17.72 6.51
C LYS A 106 -17.14 -16.79 7.08
N LEU A 107 -17.27 -15.61 6.50
CA LEU A 107 -18.30 -14.65 6.89
C LEU A 107 -19.69 -15.11 6.47
N GLY A 108 -20.62 -15.04 7.42
CA GLY A 108 -22.04 -15.17 7.16
C GLY A 108 -22.66 -13.87 6.60
N ARG A 109 -23.96 -13.91 6.35
CA ARG A 109 -24.68 -12.77 5.75
C ARG A 109 -24.65 -11.51 6.64
N GLU A 110 -24.77 -11.69 7.95
CA GLU A 110 -24.77 -10.59 8.93
C GLU A 110 -23.40 -9.89 8.95
N GLN A 111 -22.32 -10.67 9.04
CA GLN A 111 -20.94 -10.14 9.02
C GLN A 111 -20.63 -9.41 7.71
N LEU A 112 -21.04 -9.98 6.57
CA LEU A 112 -20.88 -9.32 5.27
C LEU A 112 -21.62 -7.99 5.20
N SER A 113 -22.83 -7.92 5.76
CA SER A 113 -23.60 -6.66 5.82
C SER A 113 -22.95 -5.63 6.73
N ALA A 114 -22.44 -6.05 7.89
CA ALA A 114 -21.73 -5.18 8.83
C ALA A 114 -20.44 -4.61 8.22
N VAL A 115 -19.61 -5.47 7.61
CA VAL A 115 -18.39 -5.05 6.90
C VAL A 115 -18.72 -4.07 5.77
N ALA A 116 -19.75 -4.35 4.95
CA ALA A 116 -20.16 -3.45 3.87
C ALA A 116 -20.59 -2.07 4.42
N GLY A 117 -21.37 -2.05 5.50
CA GLY A 117 -21.79 -0.80 6.16
C GLY A 117 -20.61 0.02 6.71
N ALA A 118 -19.65 -0.65 7.37
CA ALA A 118 -18.45 0.00 7.88
C ALA A 118 -17.57 0.57 6.76
N LEU A 119 -17.36 -0.18 5.67
CA LEU A 119 -16.63 0.30 4.50
C LEU A 119 -17.34 1.47 3.80
N GLN A 120 -18.68 1.45 3.73
CA GLN A 120 -19.43 2.59 3.20
C GLN A 120 -19.26 3.85 4.03
N ALA A 121 -19.19 3.72 5.36
CA ALA A 121 -18.93 4.85 6.25
C ALA A 121 -17.52 5.42 6.05
N LEU A 122 -16.50 4.57 5.83
CA LEU A 122 -15.14 5.01 5.51
C LEU A 122 -15.05 5.65 4.12
N ALA A 123 -15.91 5.23 3.19
CA ALA A 123 -15.97 5.75 1.82
C ALA A 123 -16.78 7.05 1.69
N ASP A 124 -17.33 7.60 2.79
CA ASP A 124 -18.04 8.87 2.76
C ASP A 124 -17.09 10.04 2.42
N PRO A 125 -17.32 10.79 1.32
CA PRO A 125 -16.41 11.84 0.89
C PRO A 125 -16.25 12.99 1.89
N ALA A 126 -17.31 13.33 2.65
CA ALA A 126 -17.26 14.41 3.62
C ALA A 126 -16.42 14.00 4.84
N ALA A 127 -16.63 12.77 5.34
CA ALA A 127 -15.83 12.21 6.43
C ALA A 127 -14.36 12.04 6.04
N PHE A 128 -14.10 11.56 4.81
CA PHE A 128 -12.75 11.42 4.27
C PHE A 128 -12.02 12.78 4.20
N ASN A 129 -12.62 13.78 3.55
CA ASN A 129 -11.99 15.09 3.41
C ASN A 129 -11.82 15.80 4.77
N ALA A 130 -12.75 15.65 5.70
CA ALA A 130 -12.62 16.18 7.06
C ALA A 130 -11.44 15.52 7.82
N ARG A 131 -11.28 14.20 7.69
CA ARG A 131 -10.19 13.44 8.34
C ARG A 131 -8.81 13.92 7.89
N TYR A 132 -8.64 14.13 6.59
CA TYR A 132 -7.35 14.51 6.01
C TYR A 132 -7.14 16.02 5.87
N GLY A 133 -8.11 16.85 6.31
CA GLY A 133 -8.02 18.30 6.16
C GLY A 133 -7.98 18.77 4.72
N THR A 134 -8.64 18.03 3.82
CA THR A 134 -8.69 18.30 2.37
C THR A 134 -10.09 18.74 1.95
N GLN A 135 -10.22 19.21 0.71
CA GLN A 135 -11.50 19.57 0.09
C GLN A 135 -11.58 18.91 -1.29
N ASP A 136 -12.72 18.31 -1.58
CA ASP A 136 -13.05 17.70 -2.88
C ASP A 136 -12.04 16.67 -3.39
N GLN A 137 -11.27 16.05 -2.46
CA GLN A 137 -10.37 14.97 -2.84
C GLN A 137 -11.16 13.66 -3.02
N PRO A 138 -10.84 12.90 -4.09
CA PRO A 138 -11.45 11.58 -4.27
C PRO A 138 -11.03 10.64 -3.14
N VAL A 139 -12.01 9.90 -2.63
CA VAL A 139 -11.80 8.96 -1.54
C VAL A 139 -10.74 7.92 -1.92
N LEU A 140 -9.74 7.74 -1.07
CA LEU A 140 -8.85 6.57 -1.08
C LEU A 140 -9.35 5.61 -0.01
N LEU A 141 -10.08 4.58 -0.42
CA LEU A 141 -10.60 3.58 0.52
C LEU A 141 -9.57 2.50 0.83
N PHE A 142 -8.85 2.05 -0.22
CA PHE A 142 -7.82 1.04 -0.09
C PHE A 142 -6.53 1.48 -0.79
N ALA A 143 -5.44 1.46 -0.04
CA ALA A 143 -4.08 1.64 -0.55
C ALA A 143 -3.42 0.26 -0.73
N VAL A 144 -2.72 0.04 -1.83
CA VAL A 144 -1.98 -1.23 -2.02
C VAL A 144 -0.75 -1.23 -1.12
N GLY A 145 -0.77 -1.99 -0.03
CA GLY A 145 0.34 -2.09 0.91
C GLY A 145 1.47 -2.99 0.41
N ASP A 146 1.10 -4.09 -0.27
CA ASP A 146 2.05 -4.98 -0.96
C ASP A 146 1.39 -5.59 -2.19
N GLY A 147 2.20 -5.88 -3.21
CA GLY A 147 1.74 -6.47 -4.47
C GLY A 147 1.34 -5.46 -5.55
N ASN A 148 1.83 -4.21 -5.52
CA ASN A 148 1.54 -3.16 -6.52
C ASN A 148 1.71 -3.67 -7.97
N HIS A 149 2.87 -4.26 -8.30
CA HIS A 149 3.09 -4.81 -9.64
C HIS A 149 2.22 -6.04 -9.96
N SER A 150 1.85 -6.83 -8.96
CA SER A 150 0.94 -7.97 -9.13
C SER A 150 -0.47 -7.50 -9.47
N LEU A 151 -0.99 -6.51 -8.76
CA LEU A 151 -2.31 -5.96 -9.01
C LEU A 151 -2.37 -5.19 -10.33
N ALA A 152 -1.32 -4.42 -10.68
CA ALA A 152 -1.20 -3.75 -11.97
C ALA A 152 -1.17 -4.77 -13.14
N THR A 153 -0.49 -5.91 -12.95
CA THR A 153 -0.50 -7.00 -13.93
C THR A 153 -1.89 -7.62 -14.08
N ALA A 154 -2.62 -7.80 -12.97
CA ALA A 154 -4.02 -8.26 -13.00
C ALA A 154 -4.90 -7.31 -13.81
N LYS A 155 -4.78 -6.01 -13.53
CA LYS A 155 -5.51 -4.95 -14.27
C LYS A 155 -5.23 -5.04 -15.77
N GLU A 156 -3.97 -5.14 -16.18
CA GLU A 156 -3.60 -5.24 -17.59
C GLU A 156 -4.15 -6.52 -18.25
N CYS A 157 -4.13 -7.66 -17.55
CA CYS A 157 -4.74 -8.90 -18.04
C CYS A 157 -6.25 -8.74 -18.24
N TYR A 158 -6.93 -8.13 -17.27
CA TYR A 158 -8.36 -7.84 -17.35
C TYR A 158 -8.68 -6.88 -18.51
N GLU A 159 -7.95 -5.77 -18.66
CA GLU A 159 -8.16 -4.80 -19.74
C GLU A 159 -7.95 -5.42 -21.14
N ARG A 160 -6.99 -6.33 -21.28
CA ARG A 160 -6.80 -7.09 -22.54
C ARG A 160 -7.99 -7.98 -22.85
N GLN A 161 -8.50 -8.68 -21.85
CA GLN A 161 -9.66 -9.56 -22.01
C GLN A 161 -10.93 -8.78 -22.30
N LYS A 162 -11.12 -7.66 -21.64
CA LYS A 162 -12.22 -6.73 -21.82
C LYS A 162 -12.34 -6.23 -23.28
N ARG A 163 -11.21 -5.95 -23.95
CA ARG A 163 -11.17 -5.49 -25.34
C ARG A 163 -11.76 -6.50 -26.36
N ILE A 164 -11.75 -7.79 -26.01
CA ILE A 164 -12.24 -8.87 -26.88
C ILE A 164 -13.54 -9.50 -26.38
N THR A 165 -14.13 -8.95 -25.32
CA THR A 165 -15.35 -9.47 -24.68
C THR A 165 -16.47 -8.43 -24.78
N PRO A 166 -17.71 -8.83 -25.15
CA PRO A 166 -18.87 -7.96 -25.10
C PRO A 166 -19.09 -7.32 -23.72
N GLN A 167 -19.54 -6.06 -23.70
CA GLN A 167 -19.68 -5.28 -22.48
C GLN A 167 -20.62 -5.89 -21.43
N ASP A 168 -21.68 -6.53 -21.87
CA ASP A 168 -22.65 -7.22 -21.03
C ASP A 168 -22.09 -8.43 -20.27
N GLN A 169 -20.89 -8.90 -20.65
CA GLN A 169 -20.20 -10.02 -20.00
C GLN A 169 -19.07 -9.57 -19.05
N TRP A 170 -18.74 -8.28 -19.00
CA TRP A 170 -17.60 -7.80 -18.20
C TRP A 170 -17.74 -8.11 -16.71
N GLU A 171 -18.95 -8.05 -16.15
CA GLU A 171 -19.21 -8.32 -14.74
C GLU A 171 -18.93 -9.78 -14.34
N THR A 172 -19.04 -10.69 -15.29
CA THR A 172 -18.85 -12.13 -15.07
C THR A 172 -17.46 -12.63 -15.41
N LEU A 173 -16.57 -11.75 -15.94
CA LEU A 173 -15.21 -12.12 -16.24
C LEU A 173 -14.43 -12.44 -14.96
N PRO A 174 -13.88 -13.65 -14.80
CA PRO A 174 -13.04 -13.98 -13.64
C PRO A 174 -11.83 -13.06 -13.52
N SER A 175 -11.26 -12.63 -14.65
CA SER A 175 -10.12 -11.72 -14.70
C SER A 175 -10.40 -10.30 -14.18
N ARG A 176 -11.69 -9.92 -13.98
CA ARG A 176 -12.11 -8.67 -13.37
C ARG A 176 -11.74 -8.58 -11.89
N TYR A 177 -11.62 -9.74 -11.25
CA TYR A 177 -11.45 -9.81 -9.81
C TYR A 177 -10.07 -10.36 -9.46
N ALA A 178 -9.40 -9.71 -8.50
CA ALA A 178 -8.12 -10.17 -7.97
C ALA A 178 -8.24 -10.51 -6.48
N LEU A 179 -7.59 -11.61 -6.08
CA LEU A 179 -7.53 -12.02 -4.67
C LEU A 179 -6.72 -10.99 -3.89
N ALA A 180 -7.27 -10.54 -2.77
CA ALA A 180 -6.61 -9.58 -1.89
C ALA A 180 -6.94 -9.88 -0.42
N GLU A 181 -6.03 -9.50 0.47
CA GLU A 181 -6.25 -9.41 1.91
C GLU A 181 -6.33 -7.93 2.30
N LEU A 182 -7.43 -7.53 2.89
CA LEU A 182 -7.59 -6.21 3.49
C LEU A 182 -7.08 -6.26 4.94
N VAL A 183 -6.22 -5.33 5.30
CA VAL A 183 -5.66 -5.16 6.64
C VAL A 183 -5.89 -3.72 7.08
N ASN A 184 -6.18 -3.53 8.36
CA ASN A 184 -6.25 -2.18 8.93
C ASN A 184 -4.84 -1.58 9.04
N LEU A 185 -4.66 -0.34 8.56
CA LEU A 185 -3.40 0.39 8.70
C LEU A 185 -2.94 0.52 10.18
N HIS A 186 -3.90 0.47 11.11
CA HIS A 186 -3.69 0.55 12.56
C HIS A 186 -3.54 -0.83 13.25
N ASP A 187 -3.36 -1.93 12.48
CA ASP A 187 -3.08 -3.24 13.06
C ASP A 187 -1.68 -3.26 13.68
N GLU A 188 -1.58 -3.71 14.93
CA GLU A 188 -0.35 -3.69 15.74
C GLU A 188 0.73 -4.66 15.22
N SER A 189 0.36 -5.55 14.32
CA SER A 189 1.30 -6.48 13.68
C SER A 189 2.05 -5.85 12.52
N LEU A 190 1.56 -4.73 11.97
CA LEU A 190 2.23 -4.04 10.87
C LEU A 190 3.49 -3.35 11.38
N GLU A 191 4.60 -3.70 10.76
CA GLU A 191 5.89 -3.05 10.96
C GLU A 191 6.28 -2.40 9.64
N PHE A 192 6.47 -1.08 9.68
CA PHE A 192 6.91 -0.32 8.53
C PHE A 192 8.42 -0.21 8.55
N GLU A 193 9.07 -1.00 7.74
CA GLU A 193 10.52 -0.90 7.58
C GLU A 193 10.91 0.39 6.83
N PRO A 194 12.05 1.00 7.18
CA PRO A 194 12.52 2.16 6.47
C PRO A 194 12.90 1.79 5.03
N ILE A 195 12.57 2.68 4.10
CA ILE A 195 13.01 2.60 2.71
C ILE A 195 14.01 3.73 2.48
N HIS A 196 15.30 3.38 2.41
CA HIS A 196 16.36 4.34 2.17
C HIS A 196 16.43 4.71 0.69
N ARG A 197 16.79 5.94 0.39
CA ARG A 197 17.01 6.45 -0.96
C ARG A 197 18.49 6.53 -1.23
N VAL A 198 18.93 5.94 -2.33
CA VAL A 198 20.32 6.00 -2.78
C VAL A 198 20.37 6.86 -4.04
N VAL A 199 21.06 7.98 -3.95
CA VAL A 199 21.23 8.92 -5.07
C VAL A 199 22.56 8.63 -5.75
N PHE A 200 22.53 8.31 -7.04
CA PHE A 200 23.70 8.08 -7.87
C PHE A 200 23.95 9.26 -8.81
N GLY A 201 25.20 9.43 -9.20
CA GLY A 201 25.58 10.45 -10.19
C GLY A 201 25.54 11.89 -9.67
N ALA A 202 25.59 12.08 -8.34
CA ALA A 202 25.57 13.39 -7.72
C ALA A 202 26.65 13.55 -6.66
N GLU A 203 27.23 14.73 -6.56
CA GLU A 203 28.13 15.08 -5.49
C GLU A 203 27.37 15.35 -4.19
N PRO A 204 27.67 14.65 -3.07
CA PRO A 204 26.90 14.76 -1.83
C PRO A 204 26.76 16.18 -1.30
N ALA A 205 27.82 17.00 -1.41
CA ALA A 205 27.79 18.40 -0.98
C ALA A 205 26.78 19.25 -1.77
N GLN A 206 26.57 18.94 -3.05
CA GLN A 206 25.59 19.64 -3.88
C GLN A 206 24.16 19.25 -3.47
N VAL A 207 23.92 17.97 -3.18
CA VAL A 207 22.59 17.49 -2.70
C VAL A 207 22.25 18.16 -1.36
N LEU A 208 23.20 18.15 -0.40
CA LEU A 208 22.98 18.75 0.92
C LEU A 208 22.80 20.28 0.85
N SER A 209 23.58 20.97 -0.01
CA SER A 209 23.41 22.40 -0.23
C SER A 209 22.04 22.71 -0.83
N ALA A 210 21.60 21.94 -1.83
CA ALA A 210 20.29 22.12 -2.45
C ALA A 210 19.15 21.81 -1.45
N LEU A 211 19.31 20.82 -0.58
CA LEU A 211 18.35 20.52 0.49
C LEU A 211 18.19 21.70 1.45
N ARG A 212 19.30 22.31 1.89
CA ARG A 212 19.26 23.54 2.72
C ARG A 212 18.64 24.74 1.99
N MET A 213 18.87 24.87 0.70
CA MET A 213 18.21 25.91 -0.10
C MET A 213 16.71 25.69 -0.24
N ALA A 214 16.28 24.43 -0.36
CA ALA A 214 14.86 24.09 -0.44
C ALA A 214 14.13 24.25 0.91
N TYR A 215 14.85 24.08 2.01
CA TYR A 215 14.37 24.24 3.40
C TYR A 215 15.31 25.18 4.18
N PRO A 216 15.16 26.51 4.04
CA PRO A 216 16.08 27.48 4.65
C PRO A 216 16.17 27.39 6.17
N ASP A 217 15.09 26.96 6.84
CA ASP A 217 15.01 26.82 8.29
C ASP A 217 15.56 25.46 8.79
N ALA A 218 16.02 24.60 7.88
CA ALA A 218 16.60 23.31 8.25
C ALA A 218 17.86 23.48 9.12
N ARG A 219 17.96 22.69 10.17
CA ARG A 219 19.04 22.73 11.15
C ARG A 219 19.89 21.46 11.08
N GLU A 220 21.20 21.61 11.35
CA GLU A 220 22.08 20.46 11.50
C GLU A 220 21.72 19.64 12.73
N GLY A 221 21.83 18.32 12.58
CA GLY A 221 21.52 17.36 13.64
C GLY A 221 20.06 16.95 13.69
N GLU A 222 19.74 16.23 14.76
CA GLU A 222 18.39 15.73 15.04
C GLU A 222 17.68 16.68 16.01
N GLY A 223 16.40 16.94 15.77
CA GLY A 223 15.57 17.82 16.57
C GLY A 223 14.08 17.66 16.25
N ASP A 224 13.28 18.58 16.77
CA ASP A 224 11.85 18.61 16.52
C ASP A 224 11.58 18.96 15.05
N GLY A 225 10.78 18.13 14.38
CA GLY A 225 10.45 18.25 12.96
C GLY A 225 10.76 16.98 12.17
N HIS A 226 10.91 17.13 10.86
CA HIS A 226 11.25 16.00 9.98
C HIS A 226 12.76 15.82 9.88
N VAL A 227 13.28 14.75 10.48
CA VAL A 227 14.70 14.40 10.46
C VAL A 227 15.05 13.63 9.19
N ILE A 228 15.98 14.18 8.42
CA ILE A 228 16.55 13.57 7.21
C ILE A 228 17.99 13.15 7.52
N ARG A 229 18.19 11.86 7.77
CA ARG A 229 19.53 11.31 7.97
C ARG A 229 20.18 11.02 6.63
N TYR A 230 21.51 11.23 6.55
CA TYR A 230 22.28 10.96 5.36
C TYR A 230 23.60 10.26 5.66
N LEU A 231 24.05 9.49 4.67
CA LEU A 231 25.31 8.77 4.69
C LEU A 231 25.98 8.92 3.31
N TYR A 232 27.27 9.23 3.28
CA TYR A 232 28.07 9.14 2.06
C TYR A 232 29.54 8.84 2.41
N GLY A 233 30.11 7.82 1.80
CA GLY A 233 31.41 7.29 2.21
C GLY A 233 31.40 6.93 3.70
N ASN A 234 32.32 7.52 4.46
CA ASN A 234 32.38 7.36 5.92
C ASN A 234 31.73 8.51 6.71
N ALA A 235 31.20 9.51 5.99
CA ALA A 235 30.51 10.64 6.62
C ALA A 235 29.04 10.35 6.81
N ARG A 236 28.50 10.75 7.95
CA ARG A 236 27.09 10.65 8.30
C ARG A 236 26.64 11.91 9.02
N GLY A 237 25.37 12.23 8.86
CA GLY A 237 24.77 13.37 9.53
C GLY A 237 23.26 13.36 9.43
N ALA A 238 22.66 14.42 9.93
CA ALA A 238 21.22 14.65 9.86
C ALA A 238 20.94 16.13 9.62
N LEU A 239 19.82 16.39 8.97
CA LEU A 239 19.19 17.70 8.86
C LEU A 239 17.76 17.59 9.37
N THR A 240 17.32 18.51 10.18
CA THR A 240 15.95 18.60 10.68
C THR A 240 15.24 19.78 10.04
N VAL A 241 14.09 19.51 9.41
CA VAL A 241 13.16 20.52 8.89
C VAL A 241 12.11 20.76 9.97
N PRO A 242 12.10 21.93 10.66
CA PRO A 242 11.29 22.16 11.85
C PRO A 242 9.78 22.28 11.56
N ASP A 243 9.42 22.96 10.44
CA ASP A 243 8.03 23.20 10.03
C ASP A 243 7.77 22.61 8.65
N PRO A 244 7.67 21.30 8.52
CA PRO A 244 7.51 20.66 7.23
C PRO A 244 6.08 20.82 6.70
N ALA A 245 5.95 21.12 5.39
CA ALA A 245 4.65 21.16 4.72
C ALA A 245 4.04 19.76 4.54
N ALA A 246 4.89 18.72 4.44
CA ALA A 246 4.43 17.32 4.34
C ALA A 246 4.13 16.77 5.75
N GLN A 247 3.15 15.86 5.84
CA GLN A 247 2.79 15.23 7.12
C GLN A 247 3.84 14.23 7.62
N LEU A 248 4.63 13.63 6.72
CA LEU A 248 5.65 12.63 7.04
C LEU A 248 7.03 13.06 6.54
N ALA A 249 8.09 12.71 7.28
CA ALA A 249 9.47 12.97 6.91
C ALA A 249 9.85 12.38 5.53
N VAL A 250 9.24 11.24 5.15
CA VAL A 250 9.42 10.64 3.83
C VAL A 250 8.89 11.57 2.73
N GLY A 251 7.76 12.23 2.95
CA GLY A 251 7.17 13.20 2.00
C GLY A 251 8.06 14.42 1.80
N THR A 252 8.58 15.00 2.87
CA THR A 252 9.52 16.14 2.81
C THR A 252 10.76 15.78 1.98
N ARG A 253 11.39 14.63 2.28
CA ARG A 253 12.57 14.17 1.55
C ARG A 253 12.25 13.84 0.09
N GLN A 254 11.16 13.11 -0.18
CA GLN A 254 10.80 12.71 -1.54
C GLN A 254 10.47 13.91 -2.42
N SER A 255 9.66 14.84 -1.93
CA SER A 255 9.32 16.06 -2.65
C SER A 255 10.54 16.93 -2.99
N PHE A 256 11.57 16.92 -2.12
CA PHE A 256 12.83 17.56 -2.43
C PHE A 256 13.58 16.83 -3.55
N LEU A 257 13.75 15.49 -3.42
CA LEU A 257 14.49 14.69 -4.40
C LEU A 257 13.85 14.76 -5.79
N ASP A 258 12.54 14.66 -5.89
CA ASP A 258 11.80 14.72 -7.16
C ASP A 258 12.06 16.04 -7.87
N ARG A 259 11.89 17.16 -7.18
CA ARG A 259 12.16 18.50 -7.75
C ARG A 259 13.64 18.72 -8.06
N TRP A 260 14.53 18.25 -7.18
CA TRP A 260 15.97 18.45 -7.38
C TRP A 260 16.52 17.62 -8.56
N MET A 261 15.97 16.45 -8.80
CA MET A 261 16.37 15.57 -9.91
C MET A 261 15.77 16.00 -11.26
N GLU A 262 14.71 16.81 -11.24
CA GLU A 262 14.05 17.28 -12.47
C GLU A 262 15.03 17.97 -13.41
N GLY A 263 15.10 17.50 -14.66
CA GLY A 263 16.01 18.03 -15.69
C GLY A 263 17.51 17.70 -15.50
N ARG A 264 17.89 16.91 -14.49
CA ARG A 264 19.28 16.49 -14.26
C ARG A 264 19.58 15.16 -14.94
N SER A 265 20.25 15.20 -16.08
CA SER A 265 20.74 13.99 -16.74
C SER A 265 21.91 13.36 -15.94
N GLY A 266 21.92 12.02 -15.83
CA GLY A 266 22.99 11.29 -15.14
C GLY A 266 22.80 11.12 -13.63
N VAL A 267 21.77 11.71 -13.04
CA VAL A 267 21.35 11.44 -11.66
C VAL A 267 20.24 10.41 -11.66
N SER A 268 20.34 9.41 -10.79
CA SER A 268 19.32 8.38 -10.60
C SER A 268 19.07 8.09 -9.12
N LEU A 269 17.90 7.57 -8.82
CA LEU A 269 17.48 7.19 -7.49
C LEU A 269 17.18 5.69 -7.45
N ASP A 270 17.68 5.02 -6.41
CA ASP A 270 17.36 3.63 -6.10
C ASP A 270 16.93 3.51 -4.63
N TYR A 271 16.41 2.36 -4.26
CA TYR A 271 15.78 2.12 -2.96
C TYR A 271 16.38 0.90 -2.28
N ILE A 272 16.72 1.04 -0.99
CA ILE A 272 17.14 -0.07 -0.13
C ILE A 272 16.09 -0.21 0.97
N HIS A 273 15.54 -1.42 1.09
CA HIS A 273 14.55 -1.78 2.08
C HIS A 273 15.23 -2.43 3.30
N GLY A 274 14.69 -2.14 4.49
CA GLY A 274 15.14 -2.74 5.74
C GLY A 274 15.95 -1.80 6.63
N ALA A 275 16.22 -2.29 7.83
CA ALA A 275 16.89 -1.53 8.88
C ALA A 275 18.42 -1.81 8.96
N GLU A 276 18.94 -2.74 8.13
CA GLU A 276 20.35 -3.17 8.15
C GLU A 276 21.26 -2.27 7.31
#